data_b05c6e53225efd3db52f521576434518
#
_entry.id   b05c6e53225efd3db52f521576434518
#
_cell.length_a   1.000
_cell.length_b   1.000
_cell.length_c   1.000
_cell.angle_alpha   90.00
_cell.angle_beta   90.00
_cell.angle_gamma   90.00
#
_symmetry.space_group_name_H-M   'P 1'
#
loop_
_entity.id
_entity.type
_entity.pdbx_description
1 polymer ?
#
loop_
_entity_poly.entity_id
_entity_poly.type
_entity_poly.pdbx_seq_one_letter_code
_entity_poly.pdbx_strand_id
1 'polypeptide(L)'
;ATYRTSNLHVEAGLRNQGLKSRDYALIYQTEPRLNLLWSLCSSPSGYTLSLKGGLGWISFMPTLDKLYPEAIYNDKVSFYYNDSNESGNTLGILTTHAPGMEQNMKLKPTVNRKIEVGLIGKTPAIRLDMTAFFEKQTDGFSSSAQYIPFSYREYDYLPTAQLRPEYKDGQVWVNGKAVPYQEKYSYTPVSVPVNTLHRKKHGIEMVADLGTFSPLRTSLIVDGIWLYVREKNTALNGIWPIQYTDKTEYPYVGFYDKQGGPGNESRSEIISTNFRFITRIPRIGLV
;
A
#
# COMPACT_ATOMS: atom_id res chain seq x y z
N ALA A 1 -20.12 12.94 -22.48
CA ALA A 1 -20.38 13.73 -23.71
C ALA A 1 -19.29 13.43 -24.74
N THR A 2 -19.67 13.32 -26.01
CA THR A 2 -18.73 13.07 -27.10
C THR A 2 -18.98 14.11 -28.19
N TYR A 3 -17.90 14.71 -28.68
CA TYR A 3 -17.91 15.59 -29.84
C TYR A 3 -17.00 15.02 -30.91
N ARG A 4 -17.49 14.94 -32.15
CA ARG A 4 -16.77 14.33 -33.28
C ARG A 4 -16.93 15.15 -34.56
N THR A 5 -15.79 15.42 -35.19
CA THR A 5 -15.71 15.95 -36.57
C THR A 5 -14.91 14.98 -37.45
N SER A 6 -14.63 15.38 -38.70
CA SER A 6 -13.78 14.57 -39.60
C SER A 6 -12.36 14.32 -39.08
N ASN A 7 -11.81 15.28 -38.32
CA ASN A 7 -10.42 15.24 -37.87
C ASN A 7 -10.24 15.38 -36.34
N LEU A 8 -11.30 15.64 -35.58
CA LEU A 8 -11.23 15.82 -34.14
C LEU A 8 -12.27 14.96 -33.43
N HIS A 9 -11.81 14.22 -32.44
CA HIS A 9 -12.66 13.46 -31.53
C HIS A 9 -12.33 13.89 -30.08
N VAL A 10 -13.34 14.36 -29.37
CA VAL A 10 -13.24 14.73 -27.95
C VAL A 10 -14.27 13.95 -27.16
N GLU A 11 -13.85 13.36 -26.07
CA GLU A 11 -14.71 12.62 -25.14
C GLU A 11 -14.54 13.20 -23.74
N ALA A 12 -15.62 13.67 -23.13
CA ALA A 12 -15.65 14.12 -21.75
C ALA A 12 -16.58 13.24 -20.91
N GLY A 13 -16.14 12.89 -19.73
CA GLY A 13 -16.90 12.09 -18.78
C GLY A 13 -16.77 12.60 -17.35
N LEU A 14 -17.78 12.31 -16.56
CA LEU A 14 -17.80 12.58 -15.13
C LEU A 14 -18.30 11.35 -14.42
N ARG A 15 -17.54 10.87 -13.44
CA ARG A 15 -17.94 9.77 -12.57
C ARG A 15 -17.98 10.28 -11.14
N ASN A 16 -19.03 9.92 -10.41
CA ASN A 16 -19.11 10.13 -8.98
C ASN A 16 -19.10 8.78 -8.28
N GLN A 17 -18.33 8.70 -7.23
CA GLN A 17 -18.39 7.56 -6.33
C GLN A 17 -18.47 8.04 -4.89
N GLY A 18 -19.12 7.25 -4.05
CA GLY A 18 -19.28 7.56 -2.63
C GLY A 18 -19.13 6.31 -1.78
N LEU A 19 -18.68 6.50 -0.57
CA LEU A 19 -18.61 5.49 0.48
C LEU A 19 -19.39 5.97 1.69
N LYS A 20 -20.28 5.13 2.19
CA LYS A 20 -20.96 5.33 3.46
C LYS A 20 -20.83 4.06 4.29
N SER A 21 -20.44 4.18 5.53
CA SER A 21 -20.46 3.09 6.50
C SER A 21 -21.21 3.54 7.77
N ARG A 22 -21.49 2.62 8.68
CA ARG A 22 -22.27 2.88 9.89
C ARG A 22 -21.69 4.04 10.70
N ASP A 23 -20.38 4.03 10.92
CA ASP A 23 -19.68 4.96 11.79
C ASP A 23 -18.81 5.95 11.01
N TYR A 24 -18.82 5.86 9.68
CA TYR A 24 -18.00 6.66 8.80
C TYR A 24 -18.86 7.64 8.00
N ALA A 25 -18.50 8.92 8.02
CA ALA A 25 -19.21 9.95 7.29
C ALA A 25 -19.22 9.65 5.79
N LEU A 26 -20.34 9.99 5.13
CA LEU A 26 -20.43 9.84 3.68
C LEU A 26 -19.36 10.67 2.98
N ILE A 27 -18.50 10.01 2.23
CA ILE A 27 -17.48 10.63 1.39
C ILE A 27 -17.91 10.55 -0.07
N TYR A 28 -17.75 11.65 -0.79
CA TYR A 28 -17.91 11.70 -2.24
C TYR A 28 -16.60 12.08 -2.92
N GLN A 29 -16.38 11.48 -4.08
CA GLN A 29 -15.31 11.90 -4.96
C GLN A 29 -15.82 11.97 -6.39
N THR A 30 -15.58 13.11 -7.01
CA THR A 30 -15.90 13.36 -8.42
C THR A 30 -14.66 13.18 -9.28
N GLU A 31 -14.78 12.43 -10.36
CA GLU A 31 -13.71 12.01 -11.24
C GLU A 31 -13.98 12.47 -12.67
N PRO A 32 -13.53 13.68 -13.03
CA PRO A 32 -13.60 14.14 -14.41
C PRO A 32 -12.57 13.43 -15.28
N ARG A 33 -12.93 13.21 -16.53
CA ARG A 33 -12.03 12.74 -17.60
C ARG A 33 -12.28 13.46 -18.90
N LEU A 34 -11.21 13.69 -19.63
CA LEU A 34 -11.25 14.27 -20.97
C LEU A 34 -10.23 13.52 -21.83
N ASN A 35 -10.67 13.05 -22.98
CA ASN A 35 -9.81 12.45 -24.00
C ASN A 35 -9.96 13.22 -25.30
N LEU A 36 -8.85 13.34 -26.02
CA LEU A 36 -8.76 14.03 -27.29
C LEU A 36 -7.96 13.17 -28.27
N LEU A 37 -8.48 13.07 -29.49
CA LEU A 37 -7.75 12.54 -30.64
C LEU A 37 -7.94 13.52 -31.81
N TRP A 38 -6.84 14.05 -32.29
CA TRP A 38 -6.84 15.01 -33.39
C TRP A 38 -5.98 14.50 -34.54
N SER A 39 -6.61 14.21 -35.68
CA SER A 39 -5.93 13.84 -36.92
C SER A 39 -5.35 15.10 -37.56
N LEU A 40 -4.02 15.25 -37.50
CA LEU A 40 -3.29 16.41 -38.03
C LEU A 40 -3.15 16.34 -39.55
N CYS A 41 -2.86 15.13 -40.06
CA CYS A 41 -2.82 14.88 -41.49
C CYS A 41 -3.25 13.44 -41.80
N SER A 42 -3.86 13.29 -42.99
CA SER A 42 -4.22 11.97 -43.53
C SER A 42 -4.09 12.04 -45.04
N SER A 43 -3.29 11.14 -45.61
CA SER A 43 -3.05 11.02 -47.04
C SER A 43 -3.74 9.81 -47.61
N PRO A 44 -4.28 9.86 -48.83
CA PRO A 44 -4.79 8.67 -49.54
C PRO A 44 -3.72 7.56 -49.69
N SER A 45 -2.46 7.90 -49.65
CA SER A 45 -1.32 6.96 -49.67
C SER A 45 -1.12 6.20 -48.36
N GLY A 46 -2.02 6.36 -47.37
CA GLY A 46 -1.98 5.60 -46.11
C GLY A 46 -1.10 6.22 -45.01
N TYR A 47 -0.59 7.44 -45.22
CA TYR A 47 0.14 8.18 -44.18
C TYR A 47 -0.83 8.94 -43.30
N THR A 48 -0.73 8.75 -41.98
CA THR A 48 -1.52 9.51 -41.02
C THR A 48 -0.65 9.97 -39.85
N LEU A 49 -0.94 11.14 -39.35
CA LEU A 49 -0.38 11.66 -38.11
C LEU A 49 -1.51 12.18 -37.24
N SER A 50 -1.56 11.73 -36.00
CA SER A 50 -2.57 12.16 -35.04
C SER A 50 -1.93 12.51 -33.70
N LEU A 51 -2.47 13.55 -33.07
CA LEU A 51 -2.19 13.92 -31.69
C LEU A 51 -3.26 13.29 -30.80
N LYS A 52 -2.84 12.68 -29.73
CA LYS A 52 -3.74 12.22 -28.65
C LYS A 52 -3.42 12.94 -27.36
N GLY A 53 -4.42 13.15 -26.54
CA GLY A 53 -4.27 13.75 -25.22
C GLY A 53 -5.34 13.25 -24.28
N GLY A 54 -5.02 13.26 -23.01
CA GLY A 54 -5.95 12.82 -21.99
C GLY A 54 -5.65 13.50 -20.66
N LEU A 55 -6.69 13.74 -19.90
CA LEU A 55 -6.61 14.06 -18.49
C LEU A 55 -7.72 13.32 -17.77
N GLY A 56 -7.41 12.84 -16.57
CA GLY A 56 -8.39 12.11 -15.80
C GLY A 56 -8.01 11.99 -14.34
N TRP A 57 -9.04 11.89 -13.51
CA TRP A 57 -8.91 11.62 -12.09
C TRP A 57 -9.53 10.27 -11.79
N ILE A 58 -8.86 9.51 -10.93
CA ILE A 58 -9.33 8.22 -10.43
C ILE A 58 -9.15 8.25 -8.93
N SER A 59 -10.16 7.85 -8.18
CA SER A 59 -10.06 7.76 -6.74
C SER A 59 -10.25 6.33 -6.26
N PHE A 60 -9.63 6.02 -5.12
CA PHE A 60 -9.75 4.76 -4.42
C PHE A 60 -10.30 5.05 -3.03
N MET A 61 -11.48 4.51 -2.75
CA MET A 61 -12.09 4.62 -1.42
C MET A 61 -11.34 3.75 -0.42
N PRO A 62 -11.32 4.11 0.88
CA PRO A 62 -10.82 3.21 1.91
C PRO A 62 -11.57 1.88 1.88
N THR A 63 -10.86 0.79 1.99
CA THR A 63 -11.44 -0.55 2.11
C THR A 63 -11.90 -0.81 3.56
N LEU A 64 -12.74 -1.81 3.77
CA LEU A 64 -13.30 -2.11 5.09
C LEU A 64 -12.22 -2.45 6.11
N ASP A 65 -11.16 -3.15 5.70
CA ASP A 65 -10.01 -3.48 6.54
C ASP A 65 -9.25 -2.24 7.05
N LYS A 66 -9.28 -1.14 6.29
CA LYS A 66 -8.69 0.14 6.71
C LYS A 66 -9.61 0.96 7.63
N LEU A 67 -10.91 0.82 7.44
CA LEU A 67 -11.89 1.50 8.30
C LEU A 67 -12.11 0.77 9.61
N TYR A 68 -12.07 -0.56 9.57
CA TYR A 68 -12.31 -1.46 10.69
C TYR A 68 -11.17 -2.47 10.78
N PRO A 69 -9.99 -2.04 11.28
CA PRO A 69 -8.87 -2.94 11.47
C PRO A 69 -9.22 -4.02 12.51
N GLU A 70 -8.57 -5.16 12.41
CA GLU A 70 -8.76 -6.26 13.37
C GLU A 70 -8.33 -5.86 14.78
N ALA A 71 -8.98 -6.45 15.78
CA ALA A 71 -8.61 -6.27 17.17
C ALA A 71 -7.23 -6.89 17.45
N ILE A 72 -6.42 -6.17 18.20
CA ILE A 72 -5.08 -6.59 18.59
C ILE A 72 -5.10 -6.99 20.06
N TYR A 73 -4.47 -8.10 20.38
CA TYR A 73 -4.29 -8.59 21.73
C TYR A 73 -2.78 -8.67 22.02
N ASN A 74 -2.39 -8.19 23.20
CA ASN A 74 -0.99 -8.24 23.66
C ASN A 74 -0.96 -8.90 25.05
N ASP A 75 -0.39 -10.09 25.11
CA ASP A 75 -0.27 -10.86 26.34
C ASP A 75 1.08 -10.62 27.00
N LYS A 76 1.04 -10.32 28.30
CA LYS A 76 2.19 -10.28 29.17
C LYS A 76 2.09 -11.37 30.23
N VAL A 77 3.17 -12.09 30.41
CA VAL A 77 3.25 -13.09 31.47
C VAL A 77 3.34 -12.37 32.80
N SER A 78 2.28 -12.46 33.60
CA SER A 78 2.23 -11.92 34.96
C SER A 78 2.81 -12.89 35.97
N PHE A 79 2.63 -14.18 35.75
CA PHE A 79 3.14 -15.25 36.59
C PHE A 79 3.31 -16.54 35.79
N TYR A 80 4.34 -17.28 36.09
CA TYR A 80 4.53 -18.62 35.52
C TYR A 80 5.18 -19.54 36.55
N TYR A 81 4.53 -20.67 36.78
CA TYR A 81 5.03 -21.76 37.63
C TYR A 81 4.92 -23.08 36.87
N ASN A 82 5.96 -23.86 36.90
CA ASN A 82 5.97 -25.23 36.38
C ASN A 82 6.73 -26.12 37.35
N ASP A 83 6.05 -27.13 37.90
CA ASP A 83 6.70 -28.16 38.69
C ASP A 83 7.27 -29.24 37.75
N SER A 84 8.59 -29.23 37.62
CA SER A 84 9.30 -30.24 36.78
C SER A 84 9.21 -31.66 37.29
N ASN A 85 8.82 -31.87 38.56
CA ASN A 85 8.75 -33.18 39.20
C ASN A 85 7.37 -33.85 39.09
N GLU A 86 6.33 -33.09 38.75
CA GLU A 86 4.96 -33.61 38.58
C GLU A 86 4.37 -33.15 37.26
N SER A 87 4.11 -34.12 36.38
CA SER A 87 3.46 -33.83 35.08
C SER A 87 2.06 -33.20 35.29
N GLY A 88 1.83 -32.00 34.78
CA GLY A 88 0.56 -31.31 34.82
C GLY A 88 0.41 -30.24 35.88
N ASN A 89 1.42 -29.97 36.71
CA ASN A 89 1.39 -28.88 37.70
C ASN A 89 1.98 -27.59 37.14
N THR A 90 1.25 -26.96 36.25
CA THR A 90 1.62 -25.66 35.67
C THR A 90 0.56 -24.62 36.02
N LEU A 91 0.98 -23.44 36.46
CA LEU A 91 0.13 -22.27 36.62
C LEU A 91 0.73 -21.09 35.81
N GLY A 92 0.06 -20.70 34.76
CA GLY A 92 0.39 -19.50 33.96
C GLY A 92 -0.71 -18.46 34.10
N ILE A 93 -0.32 -17.22 34.38
CA ILE A 93 -1.24 -16.07 34.41
C ILE A 93 -0.76 -15.07 33.38
N LEU A 94 -1.63 -14.76 32.44
CA LEU A 94 -1.41 -13.74 31.42
C LEU A 94 -2.28 -12.53 31.70
N THR A 95 -1.71 -11.35 31.57
CA THR A 95 -2.47 -10.11 31.46
C THR A 95 -2.59 -9.75 29.99
N THR A 96 -3.80 -9.85 29.46
CA THR A 96 -4.10 -9.48 28.07
C THR A 96 -4.53 -8.04 28.00
N HIS A 97 -3.81 -7.23 27.24
CA HIS A 97 -4.24 -5.87 26.87
C HIS A 97 -4.88 -5.89 25.49
N ALA A 98 -6.14 -5.46 25.42
CA ALA A 98 -6.91 -5.33 24.19
C ALA A 98 -7.32 -3.84 24.04
N PRO A 99 -6.51 -3.03 23.38
CA PRO A 99 -6.78 -1.58 23.27
C PRO A 99 -7.99 -1.23 22.42
N GLY A 100 -8.62 -2.22 21.83
CA GLY A 100 -9.69 -2.00 20.85
C GLY A 100 -9.17 -1.79 19.44
N MET A 101 -10.08 -1.46 18.53
CA MET A 101 -9.73 -1.12 17.16
C MET A 101 -9.36 0.36 17.08
N GLU A 102 -8.12 0.65 16.74
CA GLU A 102 -7.67 2.02 16.47
C GLU A 102 -8.14 2.45 15.07
N GLN A 103 -9.34 3.02 15.02
CA GLN A 103 -9.98 3.46 13.79
C GLN A 103 -9.56 4.88 13.43
N ASN A 104 -9.22 5.09 12.17
CA ASN A 104 -9.07 6.44 11.64
C ASN A 104 -10.33 6.86 10.85
N MET A 105 -11.28 7.47 11.53
CA MET A 105 -12.52 7.99 10.93
C MET A 105 -12.32 9.21 10.03
N LYS A 106 -11.07 9.69 9.87
CA LYS A 106 -10.72 10.83 9.00
C LYS A 106 -10.03 10.39 7.71
N LEU A 107 -10.03 9.09 7.40
CA LEU A 107 -9.48 8.61 6.14
C LEU A 107 -10.20 9.25 4.95
N LYS A 108 -9.41 9.69 3.97
CA LYS A 108 -9.89 10.28 2.73
C LYS A 108 -9.67 9.31 1.57
N PRO A 109 -10.41 9.43 0.46
CA PRO A 109 -10.08 8.72 -0.75
C PRO A 109 -8.67 9.10 -1.24
N THR A 110 -7.92 8.11 -1.69
CA THR A 110 -6.71 8.37 -2.48
C THR A 110 -7.13 8.89 -3.84
N VAL A 111 -6.56 10.01 -4.27
CA VAL A 111 -6.85 10.60 -5.59
C VAL A 111 -5.62 10.53 -6.48
N ASN A 112 -5.79 9.93 -7.63
CA ASN A 112 -4.79 9.86 -8.69
C ASN A 112 -5.22 10.75 -9.86
N ARG A 113 -4.36 11.68 -10.28
CA ARG A 113 -4.57 12.61 -11.40
C ARG A 113 -3.54 12.32 -12.45
N LYS A 114 -4.00 12.04 -13.68
CA LYS A 114 -3.14 11.75 -14.82
C LYS A 114 -3.39 12.78 -15.93
N ILE A 115 -2.32 13.23 -16.55
CA ILE A 115 -2.33 13.95 -17.82
C ILE A 115 -1.39 13.24 -18.78
N GLU A 116 -1.81 13.13 -20.03
CA GLU A 116 -1.02 12.47 -21.06
C GLU A 116 -1.14 13.21 -22.39
N VAL A 117 -0.07 13.16 -23.17
CA VAL A 117 -0.02 13.64 -24.53
C VAL A 117 0.78 12.64 -25.37
N GLY A 118 0.34 12.37 -26.56
CA GLY A 118 1.03 11.43 -27.43
C GLY A 118 0.80 11.68 -28.90
N LEU A 119 1.62 11.01 -29.71
CA LEU A 119 1.57 11.05 -31.16
C LEU A 119 1.36 9.64 -31.69
N ILE A 120 0.50 9.53 -32.70
CA ILE A 120 0.29 8.30 -33.46
C ILE A 120 0.65 8.59 -34.90
N GLY A 121 1.74 8.00 -35.37
CA GLY A 121 2.16 8.01 -36.77
C GLY A 121 1.86 6.69 -37.42
N LYS A 122 1.32 6.69 -38.64
CA LYS A 122 1.09 5.48 -39.45
C LYS A 122 1.55 5.73 -40.86
N THR A 123 2.24 4.77 -41.41
CA THR A 123 2.55 4.62 -42.82
C THR A 123 1.95 3.28 -43.32
N PRO A 124 1.98 2.96 -44.61
CA PRO A 124 1.54 1.64 -45.09
C PRO A 124 2.28 0.45 -44.46
N ALA A 125 3.51 0.64 -43.99
CA ALA A 125 4.36 -0.42 -43.43
C ALA A 125 4.56 -0.34 -41.93
N ILE A 126 4.53 0.87 -41.34
CA ILE A 126 4.96 1.10 -39.95
C ILE A 126 3.88 1.87 -39.20
N ARG A 127 3.65 1.53 -37.95
CA ARG A 127 2.88 2.31 -37.00
C ARG A 127 3.71 2.61 -35.76
N LEU A 128 3.75 3.87 -35.37
CA LEU A 128 4.38 4.35 -34.14
C LEU A 128 3.29 4.99 -33.26
N ASP A 129 3.25 4.59 -32.01
CA ASP A 129 2.43 5.21 -30.96
C ASP A 129 3.36 5.59 -29.79
N MET A 130 3.45 6.87 -29.49
CA MET A 130 4.23 7.39 -28.36
C MET A 130 3.35 8.21 -27.44
N THR A 131 3.49 8.04 -26.13
CA THR A 131 2.75 8.77 -25.11
C THR A 131 3.68 9.18 -23.98
N ALA A 132 3.76 10.49 -23.72
CA ALA A 132 4.34 11.00 -22.49
C ALA A 132 3.22 11.26 -21.48
N PHE A 133 3.46 10.94 -20.21
CA PHE A 133 2.47 11.11 -19.15
C PHE A 133 3.08 11.64 -17.86
N PHE A 134 2.23 12.31 -17.10
CA PHE A 134 2.49 12.70 -15.72
C PHE A 134 1.30 12.27 -14.85
N GLU A 135 1.62 11.65 -13.72
CA GLU A 135 0.64 11.15 -12.76
C GLU A 135 1.01 11.63 -11.35
N LYS A 136 0.02 12.15 -10.63
CA LYS A 136 0.16 12.59 -9.24
C LYS A 136 -0.90 11.92 -8.36
N GLN A 137 -0.45 11.12 -7.41
CA GLN A 137 -1.27 10.53 -6.36
C GLN A 137 -1.15 11.36 -5.09
N THR A 138 -2.28 11.67 -4.48
CA THR A 138 -2.39 12.34 -3.18
C THR A 138 -3.24 11.52 -2.24
N ASP A 139 -3.05 11.71 -0.94
CA ASP A 139 -3.81 11.04 0.11
C ASP A 139 -3.76 9.51 0.01
N GLY A 140 -2.64 8.97 -0.47
CA GLY A 140 -2.42 7.52 -0.57
C GLY A 140 -2.43 6.86 0.80
N PHE A 141 -2.98 5.66 0.87
CA PHE A 141 -3.04 4.90 2.11
C PHE A 141 -1.67 4.41 2.52
N SER A 142 -1.38 4.57 3.80
CA SER A 142 -0.22 4.04 4.50
C SER A 142 -0.66 3.61 5.90
N SER A 143 0.28 3.20 6.74
CA SER A 143 0.04 2.93 8.15
C SER A 143 1.03 3.71 9.00
N SER A 144 0.58 4.14 10.17
CA SER A 144 1.40 4.72 11.22
C SER A 144 1.44 3.75 12.40
N ALA A 145 2.63 3.37 12.83
CA ALA A 145 2.77 2.56 14.03
C ALA A 145 2.64 3.46 15.27
N GLN A 146 1.73 3.08 16.15
CA GLN A 146 1.50 3.72 17.44
C GLN A 146 1.70 2.70 18.55
N TYR A 147 1.88 3.16 19.78
CA TYR A 147 2.08 2.32 20.95
C TYR A 147 1.15 2.80 22.07
N ILE A 148 0.25 1.91 22.49
CA ILE A 148 -0.73 2.22 23.54
C ILE A 148 -0.21 1.66 24.85
N PRO A 149 0.03 2.53 25.88
CA PRO A 149 0.56 2.11 27.17
C PRO A 149 -0.48 1.33 27.97
N PHE A 150 -0.03 0.36 28.73
CA PHE A 150 -0.81 -0.34 29.74
C PHE A 150 0.07 -0.82 30.88
N SER A 151 -0.53 -1.12 32.04
CA SER A 151 0.17 -1.71 33.17
C SER A 151 -0.25 -3.16 33.37
N TYR A 152 0.63 -3.94 33.94
CA TYR A 152 0.38 -5.32 34.33
C TYR A 152 1.15 -5.65 35.60
N ARG A 153 0.70 -6.66 36.32
CA ARG A 153 1.38 -7.15 37.54
C ARG A 153 2.36 -8.25 37.16
N GLU A 154 3.60 -8.14 37.64
CA GLU A 154 4.60 -9.18 37.58
C GLU A 154 4.86 -9.67 39.00
N TYR A 155 4.57 -10.94 39.27
CA TYR A 155 4.70 -11.51 40.60
C TYR A 155 6.13 -12.00 40.86
N ASP A 156 6.70 -11.55 41.99
CA ASP A 156 8.03 -11.95 42.46
C ASP A 156 7.94 -13.28 43.18
N TYR A 157 8.05 -14.36 42.42
CA TYR A 157 8.06 -15.70 42.99
C TYR A 157 9.25 -16.52 42.51
N LEU A 158 10.09 -16.93 43.44
CA LEU A 158 11.14 -17.91 43.18
C LEU A 158 10.55 -19.31 43.52
N PRO A 159 10.46 -20.24 42.56
CA PRO A 159 9.95 -21.57 42.80
C PRO A 159 10.94 -22.31 43.72
N THR A 160 10.64 -22.35 45.01
CA THR A 160 11.27 -23.28 45.92
C THR A 160 10.47 -24.61 45.84
N ALA A 161 11.14 -25.70 45.54
CA ALA A 161 10.55 -27.00 45.42
C ALA A 161 9.61 -27.28 46.61
N GLN A 162 8.35 -27.66 46.35
CA GLN A 162 7.30 -28.11 47.26
C GLN A 162 6.15 -27.15 47.62
N LEU A 163 6.12 -25.94 47.14
CA LEU A 163 5.01 -25.01 47.44
C LEU A 163 4.22 -24.69 46.17
N ARG A 164 3.04 -25.27 46.05
CA ARG A 164 2.16 -25.06 44.90
C ARG A 164 1.45 -23.71 45.00
N PRO A 165 1.64 -22.81 44.04
CA PRO A 165 0.90 -21.54 44.00
C PRO A 165 -0.56 -21.75 43.56
N GLU A 166 -1.46 -20.96 44.11
CA GLU A 166 -2.86 -20.90 43.74
C GLU A 166 -3.22 -19.47 43.30
N TYR A 167 -4.08 -19.37 42.28
CA TYR A 167 -4.62 -18.07 41.89
C TYR A 167 -6.05 -17.93 42.39
N LYS A 168 -6.27 -16.98 43.27
CA LYS A 168 -7.58 -16.75 43.89
C LYS A 168 -7.79 -15.26 44.13
N ASP A 169 -8.99 -14.78 43.85
CA ASP A 169 -9.41 -13.38 44.08
C ASP A 169 -8.47 -12.35 43.41
N GLY A 170 -7.97 -12.63 42.20
CA GLY A 170 -7.07 -11.73 41.46
C GLY A 170 -5.64 -11.66 42.00
N GLN A 171 -5.22 -12.61 42.86
CA GLN A 171 -3.94 -12.64 43.52
C GLN A 171 -3.35 -14.07 43.50
N VAL A 172 -2.01 -14.14 43.44
CA VAL A 172 -1.30 -15.42 43.63
C VAL A 172 -1.01 -15.64 45.10
N TRP A 173 -1.29 -16.84 45.58
CA TRP A 173 -1.10 -17.27 46.95
C TRP A 173 -0.17 -18.47 47.01
N VAL A 174 0.68 -18.53 48.04
CA VAL A 174 1.51 -19.69 48.38
C VAL A 174 1.44 -19.88 49.87
N ASN A 175 1.03 -21.09 50.31
CA ASN A 175 0.83 -21.41 51.73
C ASN A 175 -0.01 -20.35 52.49
N GLY A 176 -1.10 -19.88 51.92
CA GLY A 176 -1.97 -18.91 52.55
C GLY A 176 -1.38 -17.48 52.65
N LYS A 177 -0.23 -17.23 52.05
CA LYS A 177 0.37 -15.90 51.96
C LYS A 177 0.29 -15.36 50.54
N ALA A 178 -0.07 -14.10 50.41
CA ALA A 178 -0.07 -13.44 49.09
C ALA A 178 1.36 -13.27 48.56
N VAL A 179 1.57 -13.61 47.30
CA VAL A 179 2.84 -13.41 46.62
C VAL A 179 2.97 -11.91 46.27
N PRO A 180 4.07 -11.26 46.63
CA PRO A 180 4.28 -9.86 46.25
C PRO A 180 4.37 -9.72 44.73
N TYR A 181 4.00 -8.56 44.21
CA TYR A 181 4.12 -8.22 42.80
C TYR A 181 4.63 -6.81 42.62
N GLN A 182 5.22 -6.56 41.46
CA GLN A 182 5.56 -5.23 40.98
C GLN A 182 4.60 -4.85 39.86
N GLU A 183 4.18 -3.59 39.84
CA GLU A 183 3.42 -3.04 38.72
C GLU A 183 4.40 -2.61 37.63
N LYS A 184 4.29 -3.24 36.46
CA LYS A 184 5.13 -2.97 35.29
C LYS A 184 4.32 -2.29 34.20
N TYR A 185 5.00 -1.48 33.42
CA TYR A 185 4.42 -0.81 32.26
C TYR A 185 4.91 -1.45 30.97
N SER A 186 4.04 -1.51 29.99
CA SER A 186 4.35 -2.00 28.67
C SER A 186 3.54 -1.24 27.62
N TYR A 187 3.79 -1.53 26.35
CA TYR A 187 3.11 -0.89 25.22
C TYR A 187 2.59 -1.95 24.25
N THR A 188 1.37 -1.75 23.78
CA THR A 188 0.81 -2.55 22.68
C THR A 188 1.04 -1.81 21.37
N PRO A 189 1.79 -2.39 20.41
CA PRO A 189 1.94 -1.80 19.10
C PRO A 189 0.65 -1.96 18.31
N VAL A 190 0.17 -0.86 17.73
CA VAL A 190 -1.01 -0.83 16.86
C VAL A 190 -0.66 -0.14 15.55
N SER A 191 -1.26 -0.60 14.45
CA SER A 191 -1.07 -0.02 13.12
C SER A 191 -2.33 0.74 12.72
N VAL A 192 -2.24 2.07 12.65
CA VAL A 192 -3.36 2.93 12.31
C VAL A 192 -3.26 3.34 10.83
N PRO A 193 -4.28 3.08 10.00
CA PRO A 193 -4.32 3.54 8.63
C PRO A 193 -4.33 5.08 8.52
N VAL A 194 -3.53 5.63 7.62
CA VAL A 194 -3.39 7.09 7.42
C VAL A 194 -3.25 7.45 5.93
N ASN A 195 -3.56 8.70 5.56
CA ASN A 195 -3.42 9.22 4.19
C ASN A 195 -2.14 10.04 4.02
N THR A 196 -0.99 9.41 4.15
CA THR A 196 0.31 10.09 4.18
C THR A 196 1.19 9.80 2.99
N LEU A 197 0.73 8.93 2.07
CA LEU A 197 1.48 8.53 0.89
C LEU A 197 1.21 9.48 -0.28
N HIS A 198 2.27 10.07 -0.82
CA HIS A 198 2.25 10.90 -2.01
C HIS A 198 3.16 10.30 -3.07
N ARG A 199 2.66 10.17 -4.31
CA ARG A 199 3.45 9.60 -5.40
C ARG A 199 3.34 10.48 -6.63
N LYS A 200 4.46 10.69 -7.30
CA LYS A 200 4.54 11.32 -8.62
C LYS A 200 5.20 10.34 -9.57
N LYS A 201 4.61 10.18 -10.73
CA LYS A 201 5.17 9.37 -11.81
C LYS A 201 5.19 10.21 -13.07
N HIS A 202 6.21 10.05 -13.88
CA HIS A 202 6.23 10.52 -15.26
C HIS A 202 7.02 9.55 -16.10
N GLY A 203 6.67 9.47 -17.34
CA GLY A 203 7.29 8.52 -18.23
C GLY A 203 6.89 8.69 -19.67
N ILE A 204 7.49 7.88 -20.51
CA ILE A 204 7.21 7.78 -21.93
C ILE A 204 6.95 6.31 -22.24
N GLU A 205 5.82 6.04 -22.88
CA GLU A 205 5.46 4.74 -23.41
C GLU A 205 5.57 4.80 -24.94
N MET A 206 6.07 3.74 -25.57
CA MET A 206 6.20 3.64 -27.00
C MET A 206 5.78 2.26 -27.47
N VAL A 207 5.02 2.22 -28.56
CA VAL A 207 4.74 0.99 -29.32
C VAL A 207 5.07 1.26 -30.79
N ALA A 208 5.97 0.47 -31.36
CA ALA A 208 6.35 0.53 -32.77
C ALA A 208 6.03 -0.81 -33.42
N ASP A 209 5.05 -0.83 -34.32
CA ASP A 209 4.84 -1.95 -35.25
C ASP A 209 5.63 -1.65 -36.52
N LEU A 210 6.71 -2.39 -36.75
CA LEU A 210 7.62 -2.20 -37.86
C LEU A 210 7.21 -2.98 -39.12
N GLY A 211 5.98 -3.54 -39.07
CA GLY A 211 5.40 -4.26 -40.19
C GLY A 211 6.03 -5.65 -40.42
N THR A 212 5.81 -6.18 -41.60
CA THR A 212 6.25 -7.54 -41.96
C THR A 212 7.41 -7.47 -42.92
N PHE A 213 8.53 -8.07 -42.57
CA PHE A 213 9.64 -8.31 -43.45
C PHE A 213 9.32 -9.53 -44.35
N SER A 214 8.91 -9.25 -45.57
CA SER A 214 8.36 -10.25 -46.50
C SER A 214 9.25 -11.47 -46.74
N PRO A 215 10.59 -11.35 -46.91
CA PRO A 215 11.47 -12.51 -47.14
C PRO A 215 11.41 -13.55 -46.02
N LEU A 216 11.29 -13.10 -44.73
CA LEU A 216 11.20 -13.98 -43.59
C LEU A 216 9.75 -14.20 -43.10
N ARG A 217 8.79 -13.53 -43.74
CA ARG A 217 7.39 -13.52 -43.31
C ARG A 217 7.22 -13.24 -41.81
N THR A 218 8.06 -12.37 -41.27
CA THR A 218 8.18 -12.07 -39.84
C THR A 218 7.82 -10.61 -39.64
N SER A 219 6.86 -10.36 -38.76
CA SER A 219 6.53 -9.01 -38.24
C SER A 219 7.30 -8.77 -36.95
N LEU A 220 7.72 -7.52 -36.76
CA LEU A 220 8.38 -7.06 -35.53
C LEU A 220 7.56 -5.96 -34.88
N ILE A 221 7.20 -6.19 -33.63
CA ILE A 221 6.61 -5.16 -32.76
C ILE A 221 7.57 -4.92 -31.60
N VAL A 222 7.88 -3.66 -31.37
CA VAL A 222 8.69 -3.20 -30.24
C VAL A 222 7.83 -2.35 -29.35
N ASP A 223 7.74 -2.70 -28.08
CA ASP A 223 7.11 -1.86 -27.06
C ASP A 223 8.10 -1.56 -25.94
N GLY A 224 8.01 -0.36 -25.40
CA GLY A 224 8.91 0.08 -24.35
C GLY A 224 8.29 1.15 -23.46
N ILE A 225 8.82 1.22 -22.25
CA ILE A 225 8.49 2.24 -21.26
C ILE A 225 9.76 2.73 -20.58
N TRP A 226 9.86 4.03 -20.44
CA TRP A 226 10.68 4.69 -19.45
C TRP A 226 9.78 5.31 -18.40
N LEU A 227 9.98 4.98 -17.13
CA LEU A 227 9.16 5.39 -16.00
C LEU A 227 10.05 5.89 -14.86
N TYR A 228 9.81 7.11 -14.39
CA TYR A 228 10.37 7.66 -13.17
C TYR A 228 9.28 7.79 -12.11
N VAL A 229 9.55 7.26 -10.91
CA VAL A 229 8.65 7.29 -9.75
C VAL A 229 9.34 7.99 -8.59
N ARG A 230 8.65 8.95 -8.01
CA ARG A 230 9.02 9.62 -6.76
C ARG A 230 7.91 9.39 -5.75
N GLU A 231 8.24 8.78 -4.65
CA GLU A 231 7.29 8.49 -3.56
C GLU A 231 7.74 9.18 -2.28
N LYS A 232 6.81 9.81 -1.58
CA LYS A 232 7.01 10.42 -0.27
C LYS A 232 5.94 9.91 0.68
N ASN A 233 6.37 9.39 1.84
CA ASN A 233 5.48 8.99 2.91
C ASN A 233 5.78 9.83 4.16
N THR A 234 4.79 10.57 4.65
CA THR A 234 4.92 11.43 5.83
C THR A 234 4.38 10.79 7.11
N ALA A 235 4.06 9.48 7.07
CA ALA A 235 3.70 8.76 8.27
C ALA A 235 4.88 8.68 9.24
N LEU A 236 4.60 8.86 10.51
CA LEU A 236 5.55 8.59 11.57
C LEU A 236 5.40 7.14 12.04
N ASN A 237 6.52 6.50 12.33
CA ASN A 237 6.55 5.23 13.04
C ASN A 237 6.97 5.45 14.48
N GLY A 238 6.20 4.88 15.40
CA GLY A 238 6.65 4.75 16.76
C GLY A 238 7.72 3.66 16.87
N ILE A 239 8.63 3.83 17.80
CA ILE A 239 9.55 2.81 18.25
C ILE A 239 9.57 2.82 19.77
N TRP A 240 9.41 1.65 20.36
CA TRP A 240 9.62 1.46 21.79
C TRP A 240 11.03 0.90 22.00
N PRO A 241 11.94 1.70 22.52
CA PRO A 241 13.31 1.26 22.68
C PRO A 241 13.42 0.24 23.82
N ILE A 242 14.10 -0.86 23.53
CA ILE A 242 14.45 -1.89 24.51
C ILE A 242 15.97 -2.02 24.49
N GLN A 243 16.59 -1.94 25.66
CA GLN A 243 18.01 -2.19 25.78
C GLN A 243 18.31 -3.68 25.60
N TYR A 244 19.18 -4.01 24.67
CA TYR A 244 19.47 -5.41 24.32
C TYR A 244 20.26 -6.16 25.38
N THR A 245 21.09 -5.44 26.16
CA THR A 245 22.02 -6.03 27.13
C THR A 245 21.33 -6.62 28.36
N ASP A 246 20.37 -5.91 28.93
CA ASP A 246 19.64 -6.27 30.14
C ASP A 246 18.13 -6.35 29.95
N LYS A 247 17.66 -6.15 28.70
CA LYS A 247 16.25 -6.10 28.32
C LYS A 247 15.44 -5.01 29.08
N THR A 248 16.11 -3.95 29.51
CA THR A 248 15.42 -2.82 30.14
C THR A 248 14.47 -2.17 29.14
N GLU A 249 13.19 -2.13 29.48
CA GLU A 249 12.13 -1.47 28.74
C GLU A 249 12.07 0.00 29.17
N TYR A 250 12.20 0.91 28.21
CA TYR A 250 12.14 2.34 28.51
C TYR A 250 10.68 2.83 28.60
N PRO A 251 10.37 3.78 29.50
CA PRO A 251 8.99 4.26 29.70
C PRO A 251 8.57 5.33 28.68
N TYR A 252 9.12 5.31 27.47
CA TYR A 252 8.79 6.25 26.41
C TYR A 252 8.80 5.60 25.03
N VAL A 253 8.10 6.22 24.11
CA VAL A 253 8.08 5.86 22.69
C VAL A 253 8.70 7.00 21.89
N GLY A 254 9.68 6.69 21.06
CA GLY A 254 10.24 7.60 20.08
C GLY A 254 9.45 7.56 18.77
N PHE A 255 9.47 8.65 18.02
CA PHE A 255 8.86 8.70 16.68
C PHE A 255 9.92 9.06 15.65
N TYR A 256 9.86 8.41 14.50
CA TYR A 256 10.78 8.66 13.40
C TYR A 256 10.04 8.58 12.07
N ASP A 257 10.64 9.12 11.04
CA ASP A 257 10.11 9.10 9.68
C ASP A 257 10.11 7.68 9.09
N LYS A 258 8.99 7.25 8.52
CA LYS A 258 8.78 5.87 8.06
C LYS A 258 9.82 5.38 7.04
N GLN A 259 10.33 6.24 6.19
CA GLN A 259 11.30 5.88 5.15
C GLN A 259 12.77 6.15 5.53
N GLY A 260 13.01 6.55 6.79
CA GLY A 260 14.35 6.53 7.38
C GLY A 260 15.41 7.40 6.71
N GLY A 261 15.05 8.50 6.05
CA GLY A 261 15.98 9.39 5.39
C GLY A 261 15.51 10.84 5.33
N PRO A 262 16.39 11.79 4.98
CA PRO A 262 16.00 13.18 4.85
C PRO A 262 14.86 13.33 3.85
N GLY A 263 13.68 13.73 4.33
CA GLY A 263 12.50 14.00 3.51
C GLY A 263 11.59 12.83 3.20
N ASN A 264 11.75 11.64 3.79
CA ASN A 264 10.85 10.49 3.61
C ASN A 264 10.55 10.14 2.16
N GLU A 265 11.53 10.22 1.29
CA GLU A 265 11.38 10.13 -0.14
C GLU A 265 12.16 8.97 -0.73
N SER A 266 11.49 8.17 -1.55
CA SER A 266 12.12 7.17 -2.41
C SER A 266 11.99 7.57 -3.88
N ARG A 267 12.98 7.20 -4.68
CA ARG A 267 13.01 7.43 -6.13
C ARG A 267 13.38 6.13 -6.83
N SER A 268 12.69 5.82 -7.91
CA SER A 268 13.01 4.70 -8.76
C SER A 268 12.85 5.07 -10.22
N GLU A 269 13.68 4.46 -11.05
CA GLU A 269 13.63 4.58 -12.49
C GLU A 269 13.55 3.18 -13.10
N ILE A 270 12.66 3.02 -14.06
CA ILE A 270 12.41 1.74 -14.72
C ILE A 270 12.49 1.98 -16.23
N ILE A 271 13.31 1.18 -16.91
CA ILE A 271 13.35 1.09 -18.36
C ILE A 271 13.02 -0.36 -18.71
N SER A 272 12.03 -0.55 -19.56
CA SER A 272 11.66 -1.88 -20.06
C SER A 272 11.41 -1.79 -21.55
N THR A 273 11.88 -2.79 -22.29
CA THR A 273 11.68 -2.90 -23.74
C THR A 273 11.40 -4.35 -24.07
N ASN A 274 10.34 -4.60 -24.84
CA ASN A 274 9.99 -5.91 -25.33
C ASN A 274 10.06 -5.94 -26.87
N PHE A 275 10.52 -7.04 -27.40
CA PHE A 275 10.57 -7.33 -28.82
C PHE A 275 9.69 -8.54 -29.09
N ARG A 276 8.70 -8.38 -29.99
CA ARG A 276 7.82 -9.46 -30.39
C ARG A 276 7.99 -9.76 -31.87
N PHE A 277 8.47 -10.96 -32.17
CA PHE A 277 8.59 -11.47 -33.51
C PHE A 277 7.43 -12.41 -33.81
N ILE A 278 6.69 -12.18 -34.89
CA ILE A 278 5.57 -13.01 -35.33
C ILE A 278 5.89 -13.54 -36.71
N THR A 279 6.27 -14.82 -36.80
CA THR A 279 6.64 -15.50 -38.06
C THR A 279 5.51 -16.39 -38.50
N ARG A 280 5.04 -16.23 -39.75
CA ARG A 280 4.01 -17.06 -40.36
C ARG A 280 4.64 -18.14 -41.21
N ILE A 281 4.31 -19.40 -40.96
CA ILE A 281 4.78 -20.58 -41.69
C ILE A 281 3.60 -21.23 -42.39
N PRO A 282 3.28 -20.81 -43.62
CA PRO A 282 1.99 -21.23 -44.29
C PRO A 282 1.92 -22.72 -44.57
N ARG A 283 3.06 -23.40 -44.78
CA ARG A 283 3.08 -24.83 -45.11
C ARG A 283 2.60 -25.76 -44.01
N ILE A 284 2.63 -25.31 -42.76
CA ILE A 284 2.23 -26.09 -41.60
C ILE A 284 1.14 -25.38 -40.78
N GLY A 285 0.58 -24.26 -41.28
CA GLY A 285 -0.49 -23.51 -40.61
C GLY A 285 -0.08 -22.87 -39.26
N LEU A 286 1.20 -22.73 -38.98
CA LEU A 286 1.69 -22.12 -37.76
C LEU A 286 1.89 -20.58 -37.91
N VAL A 287 1.52 -19.86 -36.84
CA VAL A 287 1.77 -18.43 -36.66
C VAL A 287 2.62 -18.22 -35.41
#